data_cb16cdfd3ac6d1dd6a0bab06bedc1bd4
#
_entry.id   cb16cdfd3ac6d1dd6a0bab06bedc1bd4
#
_cell.length_a   1.000
_cell.length_b   1.000
_cell.length_c   1.000
_cell.angle_alpha   90.00
_cell.angle_beta   90.00
_cell.angle_gamma   90.00
#
_symmetry.space_group_name_H-M   'P 1'
#
loop_
_entity.id
_entity.type
_entity.pdbx_description
1 polymer ?
#
loop_
_entity_poly.entity_id
_entity_poly.type
_entity_poly.pdbx_seq_one_letter_code
_entity_poly.pdbx_strand_id
1 'polypeptide(L)'
;MNRLEAWAYLSRVFEGPSRSLQQLLETESDVEKIAWGIKKREAWLGPILPETASRYSVSSEKQDLTTIKNLGGRLVTPDDDEWPREKIETAFGFAASGTSSLVRSYQSDAVAPHALWVRGAPLSTIVDRSVAVVGTRAMSHYGKNATSMLAAGIADHHWTIISGGALGVDTVAHTEALQRQKPTVAVCARGLDAPYPRKNAELLRSIAENGCVVSEYAPGLTPHRHRFLTRNRLVAALSQGTVAVEAAWRSGALNTLSWASALGRVAMAVPGPVTNTGSLGCHERIRNKEAELVCSAEEILALVGTLGEFDPNGQYELQFAADPIQSLSRNEMRVFDSLDTNLQPTDMVATAAGIPIGLSVHILRDLEKKQLVMREGAHWRRC
;
A
#
# COMPACT_ATOMS: atom_id res chain seq x y z
N MET A 1 0.73 -18.66 -35.44
CA MET A 1 0.73 -17.88 -34.17
C MET A 1 1.90 -18.41 -33.37
N ASN A 2 2.85 -17.57 -33.05
CA ASN A 2 3.95 -17.95 -32.16
C ASN A 2 3.53 -17.82 -30.70
N ARG A 3 4.38 -18.24 -29.76
CA ARG A 3 4.06 -18.28 -28.34
C ARG A 3 3.65 -16.92 -27.74
N LEU A 4 4.36 -15.84 -28.09
CA LEU A 4 4.02 -14.48 -27.65
C LEU A 4 2.69 -13.99 -28.24
N GLU A 5 2.44 -14.29 -29.53
CA GLU A 5 1.15 -14.01 -30.18
C GLU A 5 0.02 -14.81 -29.52
N ALA A 6 0.27 -16.03 -29.05
CA ALA A 6 -0.70 -16.84 -28.34
C ALA A 6 -1.07 -16.20 -26.97
N TRP A 7 -0.10 -15.76 -26.21
CA TRP A 7 -0.35 -15.00 -24.97
C TRP A 7 -1.13 -13.69 -25.22
N ALA A 8 -0.76 -12.94 -26.25
CA ALA A 8 -1.48 -11.71 -26.64
C ALA A 8 -2.94 -12.00 -27.02
N TYR A 9 -3.19 -13.08 -27.76
CA TYR A 9 -4.53 -13.53 -28.12
C TYR A 9 -5.33 -13.91 -26.86
N LEU A 10 -4.77 -14.71 -25.96
CA LEU A 10 -5.43 -15.08 -24.70
C LEU A 10 -5.78 -13.85 -23.85
N SER A 11 -4.85 -12.89 -23.71
CA SER A 11 -5.10 -11.63 -23.02
C SER A 11 -6.28 -10.86 -23.62
N ARG A 12 -6.43 -10.87 -24.94
CA ARG A 12 -7.52 -10.20 -25.65
C ARG A 12 -8.85 -10.93 -25.48
N VAL A 13 -8.85 -12.24 -25.55
CA VAL A 13 -10.07 -13.06 -25.56
C VAL A 13 -10.70 -13.15 -24.17
N PHE A 14 -9.89 -13.26 -23.12
CA PHE A 14 -10.40 -13.35 -21.75
C PHE A 14 -10.66 -11.98 -21.11
N GLU A 15 -9.89 -10.96 -21.47
CA GLU A 15 -10.03 -9.60 -20.93
C GLU A 15 -9.97 -9.50 -19.39
N GLY A 16 -9.16 -10.31 -18.75
CA GLY A 16 -8.99 -10.31 -17.30
C GLY A 16 -8.85 -11.72 -16.72
N PRO A 17 -9.12 -11.89 -15.42
CA PRO A 17 -8.92 -13.16 -14.74
C PRO A 17 -9.88 -14.25 -15.26
N SER A 18 -9.35 -15.43 -15.52
CA SER A 18 -10.12 -16.61 -15.89
C SER A 18 -9.61 -17.82 -15.12
N ARG A 19 -10.46 -18.39 -14.28
CA ARG A 19 -10.15 -19.59 -13.51
C ARG A 19 -10.01 -20.81 -14.41
N SER A 20 -10.87 -20.92 -15.40
CA SER A 20 -10.80 -22.03 -16.37
C SER A 20 -9.51 -22.00 -17.20
N LEU A 21 -9.02 -20.83 -17.58
CA LEU A 21 -7.73 -20.72 -18.23
C LEU A 21 -6.58 -21.09 -17.30
N GLN A 22 -6.56 -20.61 -16.05
CA GLN A 22 -5.50 -20.97 -15.10
C GLN A 22 -5.45 -22.48 -14.85
N GLN A 23 -6.60 -23.11 -14.62
CA GLN A 23 -6.69 -24.57 -14.46
C GLN A 23 -6.21 -25.33 -15.71
N LEU A 24 -6.51 -24.83 -16.90
CA LEU A 24 -6.01 -25.44 -18.13
C LEU A 24 -4.49 -25.30 -18.26
N LEU A 25 -3.92 -24.13 -17.93
CA LEU A 25 -2.48 -23.90 -17.97
C LEU A 25 -1.67 -24.76 -16.98
N GLU A 26 -2.31 -25.27 -15.92
CA GLU A 26 -1.70 -26.24 -14.98
C GLU A 26 -1.50 -27.63 -15.62
N THR A 27 -2.34 -27.97 -16.59
CA THR A 27 -2.34 -29.31 -17.23
C THR A 27 -1.81 -29.29 -18.67
N GLU A 28 -1.92 -28.17 -19.34
CA GLU A 28 -1.47 -27.98 -20.72
C GLU A 28 -0.55 -26.75 -20.82
N SER A 29 0.74 -26.99 -20.95
CA SER A 29 1.76 -25.93 -21.02
C SER A 29 1.93 -25.32 -22.43
N ASP A 30 1.32 -25.95 -23.45
CA ASP A 30 1.39 -25.45 -24.84
C ASP A 30 0.32 -24.37 -25.07
N VAL A 31 0.70 -23.13 -24.80
CA VAL A 31 -0.15 -21.94 -24.98
C VAL A 31 -0.61 -21.75 -26.42
N GLU A 32 0.24 -22.13 -27.39
CA GLU A 32 -0.09 -22.06 -28.82
C GLU A 32 -1.22 -23.04 -29.16
N LYS A 33 -1.18 -24.26 -28.62
CA LYS A 33 -2.24 -25.25 -28.75
C LYS A 33 -3.55 -24.76 -28.15
N ILE A 34 -3.49 -24.17 -26.95
CA ILE A 34 -4.68 -23.58 -26.28
C ILE A 34 -5.28 -22.48 -27.17
N ALA A 35 -4.46 -21.52 -27.62
CA ALA A 35 -4.91 -20.42 -28.47
C ALA A 35 -5.54 -20.89 -29.78
N TRP A 36 -4.91 -21.85 -30.45
CA TRP A 36 -5.47 -22.46 -31.68
C TRP A 36 -6.74 -23.25 -31.44
N GLY A 37 -6.79 -24.00 -30.33
CA GLY A 37 -7.99 -24.73 -29.90
C GLY A 37 -9.17 -23.80 -29.68
N ILE A 38 -8.97 -22.64 -29.00
CA ILE A 38 -10.00 -21.63 -28.83
C ILE A 38 -10.48 -21.08 -30.17
N LYS A 39 -9.55 -20.70 -31.06
CA LYS A 39 -9.90 -20.20 -32.41
C LYS A 39 -10.71 -21.22 -33.24
N LYS A 40 -10.39 -22.51 -33.13
CA LYS A 40 -11.08 -23.59 -33.84
C LYS A 40 -12.28 -24.14 -33.10
N ARG A 41 -12.55 -23.68 -31.86
CA ARG A 41 -13.65 -24.18 -31.00
C ARG A 41 -13.56 -25.67 -30.71
N GLU A 42 -12.34 -26.17 -30.44
CA GLU A 42 -12.07 -27.59 -30.19
C GLU A 42 -12.71 -28.05 -28.86
N ALA A 43 -13.44 -29.18 -28.92
CA ALA A 43 -14.28 -29.65 -27.79
C ALA A 43 -13.51 -29.98 -26.51
N TRP A 44 -12.21 -30.29 -26.57
CA TRP A 44 -11.38 -30.61 -25.40
C TRP A 44 -11.20 -29.42 -24.44
N LEU A 45 -11.46 -28.18 -24.89
CA LEU A 45 -11.36 -26.96 -24.10
C LEU A 45 -12.50 -26.80 -23.07
N GLY A 46 -13.57 -27.59 -23.17
CA GLY A 46 -14.62 -27.64 -22.17
C GLY A 46 -15.19 -26.26 -21.77
N PRO A 47 -15.03 -25.84 -20.49
CA PRO A 47 -15.63 -24.60 -19.96
C PRO A 47 -15.07 -23.31 -20.57
N ILE A 48 -13.91 -23.36 -21.23
CA ILE A 48 -13.32 -22.21 -21.93
C ILE A 48 -14.16 -21.82 -23.17
N LEU A 49 -14.83 -22.77 -23.80
CA LEU A 49 -15.61 -22.48 -25.00
C LEU A 49 -16.75 -21.47 -24.79
N PRO A 50 -17.66 -21.64 -23.81
CA PRO A 50 -18.67 -20.61 -23.55
C PRO A 50 -18.06 -19.29 -23.08
N GLU A 51 -17.02 -19.31 -22.25
CA GLU A 51 -16.36 -18.11 -21.72
C GLU A 51 -15.78 -17.23 -22.84
N THR A 52 -15.25 -17.84 -23.89
CA THR A 52 -14.63 -17.15 -25.02
C THR A 52 -15.57 -16.95 -26.22
N ALA A 53 -16.84 -17.32 -26.12
CA ALA A 53 -17.77 -17.36 -27.25
C ALA A 53 -17.93 -16.03 -28.01
N SER A 54 -17.87 -14.91 -27.30
CA SER A 54 -18.04 -13.58 -27.88
C SER A 54 -16.78 -13.03 -28.55
N ARG A 55 -15.60 -13.59 -28.29
CA ARG A 55 -14.30 -12.99 -28.69
C ARG A 55 -13.32 -13.93 -29.37
N TYR A 56 -13.61 -15.25 -29.44
CA TYR A 56 -12.67 -16.24 -30.01
C TYR A 56 -12.23 -15.92 -31.44
N SER A 57 -13.07 -15.23 -32.24
CA SER A 57 -12.75 -14.87 -33.63
C SER A 57 -11.92 -13.59 -33.78
N VAL A 58 -11.69 -12.85 -32.67
CA VAL A 58 -10.86 -11.64 -32.71
C VAL A 58 -9.41 -12.02 -32.98
N SER A 59 -8.83 -11.42 -34.02
CA SER A 59 -7.43 -11.64 -34.45
C SER A 59 -6.71 -10.30 -34.45
N SER A 60 -6.35 -9.79 -33.29
CA SER A 60 -5.63 -8.52 -33.13
C SER A 60 -4.28 -8.68 -32.43
N GLU A 61 -3.86 -9.91 -32.13
CA GLU A 61 -2.65 -10.22 -31.39
C GLU A 61 -1.38 -9.55 -31.94
N LYS A 62 -1.20 -9.56 -33.27
CA LYS A 62 -0.06 -8.89 -33.93
C LYS A 62 -0.13 -7.38 -33.86
N GLN A 63 -1.35 -6.83 -34.02
CA GLN A 63 -1.59 -5.40 -33.91
C GLN A 63 -1.37 -4.92 -32.47
N ASP A 64 -1.82 -5.67 -31.47
CA ASP A 64 -1.66 -5.34 -30.07
C ASP A 64 -0.17 -5.33 -29.68
N LEU A 65 0.59 -6.34 -30.08
CA LEU A 65 2.03 -6.41 -29.87
C LEU A 65 2.77 -5.27 -30.59
N THR A 66 2.37 -4.93 -31.81
CA THR A 66 2.95 -3.81 -32.56
C THR A 66 2.62 -2.48 -31.86
N THR A 67 1.38 -2.30 -31.42
CA THR A 67 0.95 -1.09 -30.73
C THR A 67 1.73 -0.86 -29.46
N ILE A 68 1.85 -1.90 -28.58
CA ILE A 68 2.60 -1.73 -27.33
C ILE A 68 4.09 -1.50 -27.58
N LYS A 69 4.68 -2.17 -28.56
CA LYS A 69 6.09 -1.98 -28.96
C LYS A 69 6.36 -0.55 -29.42
N ASN A 70 5.48 0.03 -30.24
CA ASN A 70 5.60 1.41 -30.72
C ASN A 70 5.49 2.44 -29.57
N LEU A 71 4.88 2.07 -28.45
CA LEU A 71 4.81 2.86 -27.22
C LEU A 71 5.99 2.62 -26.27
N GLY A 72 7.00 1.86 -26.70
CA GLY A 72 8.13 1.48 -25.86
C GLY A 72 7.79 0.49 -24.75
N GLY A 73 6.73 -0.30 -24.96
CA GLY A 73 6.28 -1.32 -24.01
C GLY A 73 6.39 -2.74 -24.57
N ARG A 74 5.90 -3.70 -23.79
CA ARG A 74 5.96 -5.14 -24.07
C ARG A 74 4.82 -5.90 -23.40
N LEU A 75 4.58 -7.11 -23.83
CA LEU A 75 3.77 -8.09 -23.12
C LEU A 75 4.70 -8.95 -22.27
N VAL A 76 4.43 -9.04 -20.99
CA VAL A 76 5.16 -9.86 -20.01
C VAL A 76 4.28 -11.04 -19.61
N THR A 77 4.83 -12.22 -19.63
CA THR A 77 4.13 -13.49 -19.46
C THR A 77 4.84 -14.35 -18.41
N PRO A 78 4.26 -15.45 -17.95
CA PRO A 78 4.92 -16.40 -17.05
C PRO A 78 6.21 -17.01 -17.62
N ASP A 79 6.43 -16.91 -18.93
CA ASP A 79 7.64 -17.40 -19.59
C ASP A 79 8.84 -16.44 -19.44
N ASP A 80 8.61 -15.19 -19.04
CA ASP A 80 9.62 -14.13 -18.98
C ASP A 80 10.27 -14.03 -17.59
N ASP A 81 11.56 -13.72 -17.53
CA ASP A 81 12.31 -13.52 -16.28
C ASP A 81 11.81 -12.31 -15.47
N GLU A 82 11.20 -11.34 -16.14
CA GLU A 82 10.63 -10.18 -15.48
C GLU A 82 9.19 -10.40 -14.95
N TRP A 83 8.62 -11.61 -15.14
CA TRP A 83 7.36 -11.97 -14.52
C TRP A 83 7.51 -11.95 -12.99
N PRO A 84 6.68 -11.20 -12.24
CA PRO A 84 6.81 -11.09 -10.78
C PRO A 84 6.25 -12.34 -10.09
N ARG A 85 6.88 -13.49 -10.36
CA ARG A 85 6.43 -14.84 -10.01
C ARG A 85 6.11 -14.97 -8.53
N GLU A 86 7.07 -14.64 -7.67
CA GLU A 86 6.90 -14.77 -6.23
C GLU A 86 5.72 -13.94 -5.70
N LYS A 87 5.57 -12.69 -6.17
CA LYS A 87 4.46 -11.83 -5.77
C LYS A 87 3.11 -12.41 -6.17
N ILE A 88 2.99 -12.91 -7.40
CA ILE A 88 1.76 -13.46 -7.94
C ILE A 88 1.43 -14.80 -7.29
N GLU A 89 2.39 -15.74 -7.25
CA GLU A 89 2.17 -17.08 -6.69
C GLU A 89 1.82 -17.00 -5.18
N THR A 90 2.54 -16.20 -4.39
CA THR A 90 2.24 -16.03 -2.97
C THR A 90 0.84 -15.45 -2.76
N ALA A 91 0.49 -14.36 -3.48
CA ALA A 91 -0.79 -13.67 -3.30
C ALA A 91 -1.98 -14.55 -3.71
N PHE A 92 -1.94 -15.10 -4.92
CA PHE A 92 -3.07 -15.87 -5.44
C PHE A 92 -3.10 -17.29 -4.89
N GLY A 93 -1.96 -17.88 -4.50
CA GLY A 93 -1.88 -19.13 -3.76
C GLY A 93 -2.54 -19.03 -2.38
N PHE A 94 -2.29 -17.92 -1.64
CA PHE A 94 -2.99 -17.64 -0.38
C PHE A 94 -4.51 -17.51 -0.59
N ALA A 95 -4.95 -16.81 -1.64
CA ALA A 95 -6.38 -16.71 -1.95
C ALA A 95 -7.00 -18.05 -2.30
N ALA A 96 -6.27 -18.92 -2.99
CA ALA A 96 -6.74 -20.26 -3.38
C ALA A 96 -6.80 -21.24 -2.19
N SER A 97 -5.97 -21.04 -1.16
CA SER A 97 -5.94 -21.92 0.03
C SER A 97 -7.23 -21.87 0.88
N GLY A 98 -8.10 -20.87 0.65
CA GLY A 98 -9.32 -20.68 1.44
C GLY A 98 -9.10 -20.17 2.87
N THR A 99 -7.87 -19.81 3.22
CA THR A 99 -7.51 -19.32 4.57
C THR A 99 -8.16 -17.98 4.90
N SER A 100 -8.44 -17.16 3.89
CA SER A 100 -9.11 -15.86 4.08
C SER A 100 -10.60 -16.05 4.36
N SER A 101 -11.05 -15.64 5.54
CA SER A 101 -12.47 -15.64 5.95
C SER A 101 -13.30 -14.50 5.33
N LEU A 102 -12.66 -13.60 4.59
CA LEU A 102 -13.34 -12.43 4.01
C LEU A 102 -14.19 -12.86 2.81
N VAL A 103 -15.50 -12.87 2.99
CA VAL A 103 -16.48 -13.07 1.91
C VAL A 103 -16.47 -11.82 1.01
N ARG A 104 -16.31 -11.98 -0.30
CA ARG A 104 -16.24 -10.89 -1.26
C ARG A 104 -17.21 -11.04 -2.39
N SER A 105 -17.71 -9.88 -2.80
CA SER A 105 -18.58 -9.75 -3.97
C SER A 105 -17.89 -10.18 -5.29
N TYR A 106 -16.54 -10.25 -5.30
CA TYR A 106 -15.74 -10.50 -6.50
C TYR A 106 -14.77 -11.67 -6.34
N GLN A 107 -15.18 -12.71 -5.61
CA GLN A 107 -14.35 -13.89 -5.34
C GLN A 107 -13.94 -14.64 -6.62
N SER A 108 -14.73 -14.53 -7.70
CA SER A 108 -14.38 -15.05 -9.03
C SER A 108 -13.12 -14.42 -9.61
N ASP A 109 -12.80 -13.17 -9.22
CA ASP A 109 -11.63 -12.43 -9.71
C ASP A 109 -10.36 -12.75 -8.89
N ALA A 110 -10.42 -13.57 -7.83
CA ALA A 110 -9.27 -14.01 -7.04
C ALA A 110 -8.41 -15.05 -7.79
N VAL A 111 -8.01 -14.68 -9.01
CA VAL A 111 -7.26 -15.52 -9.94
C VAL A 111 -6.06 -14.71 -10.45
N ALA A 112 -4.91 -15.38 -10.59
CA ALA A 112 -3.69 -14.76 -11.11
C ALA A 112 -3.91 -14.21 -12.54
N PRO A 113 -3.24 -13.11 -12.92
CA PRO A 113 -3.19 -12.68 -14.31
C PRO A 113 -2.41 -13.72 -15.14
N HIS A 114 -2.76 -13.87 -16.39
CA HIS A 114 -2.03 -14.76 -17.31
C HIS A 114 -1.03 -14.03 -18.20
N ALA A 115 -1.16 -12.72 -18.34
CA ALA A 115 -0.21 -11.85 -19.03
C ALA A 115 -0.39 -10.40 -18.58
N LEU A 116 0.67 -9.58 -18.65
CA LEU A 116 0.68 -8.18 -18.27
C LEU A 116 1.31 -7.33 -19.36
N TRP A 117 0.61 -6.30 -19.80
CA TRP A 117 1.14 -5.26 -20.70
C TRP A 117 1.91 -4.26 -19.87
N VAL A 118 3.17 -4.00 -20.23
CA VAL A 118 4.12 -3.25 -19.39
C VAL A 118 4.82 -2.16 -20.21
N ARG A 119 5.00 -0.98 -19.62
CA ARG A 119 5.86 0.10 -20.12
C ARG A 119 6.74 0.60 -18.99
N GLY A 120 8.04 0.72 -19.25
CA GLY A 120 9.02 1.18 -18.26
C GLY A 120 9.92 0.06 -17.75
N ALA A 121 10.38 0.18 -16.50
CA ALA A 121 11.33 -0.72 -15.87
C ALA A 121 10.84 -2.18 -15.79
N PRO A 122 11.76 -3.16 -15.64
CA PRO A 122 11.41 -4.56 -15.45
C PRO A 122 10.53 -4.77 -14.22
N LEU A 123 9.40 -5.48 -14.41
CA LEU A 123 8.35 -5.55 -13.39
C LEU A 123 8.79 -6.32 -12.14
N SER A 124 9.48 -7.46 -12.30
CA SER A 124 9.96 -8.27 -11.15
C SER A 124 10.85 -7.48 -10.20
N THR A 125 11.75 -6.67 -10.75
CA THR A 125 12.68 -5.88 -9.94
C THR A 125 12.00 -4.69 -9.25
N ILE A 126 11.13 -3.97 -10.00
CA ILE A 126 10.54 -2.73 -9.48
C ILE A 126 9.50 -2.98 -8.40
N VAL A 127 8.87 -4.16 -8.36
CA VAL A 127 7.86 -4.50 -7.33
C VAL A 127 8.43 -5.27 -6.14
N ASP A 128 9.72 -5.56 -6.12
CA ASP A 128 10.37 -6.38 -5.08
C ASP A 128 10.10 -5.83 -3.67
N ARG A 129 10.43 -4.56 -3.42
CA ARG A 129 10.12 -3.84 -2.19
C ARG A 129 9.10 -2.74 -2.48
N SER A 130 7.84 -3.00 -2.19
CA SER A 130 6.77 -2.10 -2.63
C SER A 130 5.58 -2.04 -1.68
N VAL A 131 4.97 -0.84 -1.59
CA VAL A 131 3.76 -0.57 -0.82
C VAL A 131 2.72 0.05 -1.73
N ALA A 132 1.48 -0.45 -1.67
CA ALA A 132 0.36 0.16 -2.35
C ALA A 132 -0.20 1.33 -1.52
N VAL A 133 -0.29 2.52 -2.12
CA VAL A 133 -0.88 3.71 -1.52
C VAL A 133 -2.14 4.06 -2.29
N VAL A 134 -3.29 3.96 -1.61
CA VAL A 134 -4.61 4.14 -2.25
C VAL A 134 -5.51 5.06 -1.44
N GLY A 135 -6.52 5.65 -2.10
CA GLY A 135 -7.46 6.50 -1.38
C GLY A 135 -8.53 7.13 -2.28
N THR A 136 -9.19 8.14 -1.73
CA THR A 136 -10.25 8.87 -2.40
C THR A 136 -9.74 9.66 -3.60
N ARG A 137 -10.62 9.80 -4.60
CA ARG A 137 -10.38 10.69 -5.76
C ARG A 137 -10.62 12.17 -5.44
N ALA A 138 -11.40 12.45 -4.40
CA ALA A 138 -11.74 13.79 -3.91
C ALA A 138 -11.17 13.94 -2.48
N MET A 139 -9.85 14.02 -2.40
CA MET A 139 -9.14 14.11 -1.11
C MET A 139 -9.30 15.49 -0.46
N SER A 140 -9.31 15.51 0.86
CA SER A 140 -9.24 16.71 1.68
C SER A 140 -7.80 17.26 1.73
N HIS A 141 -7.63 18.44 2.33
CA HIS A 141 -6.28 18.97 2.66
C HIS A 141 -5.50 18.02 3.56
N TYR A 142 -6.18 17.43 4.55
CA TYR A 142 -5.59 16.41 5.41
C TYR A 142 -5.11 15.19 4.58
N GLY A 143 -6.01 14.64 3.74
CA GLY A 143 -5.67 13.50 2.89
C GLY A 143 -4.49 13.78 1.96
N LYS A 144 -4.39 15.00 1.40
CA LYS A 144 -3.25 15.43 0.61
C LYS A 144 -1.95 15.42 1.42
N ASN A 145 -1.95 16.09 2.58
CA ASN A 145 -0.75 16.20 3.42
C ASN A 145 -0.30 14.84 3.96
N ALA A 146 -1.24 14.02 4.43
CA ALA A 146 -0.95 12.66 4.89
C ALA A 146 -0.38 11.78 3.77
N THR A 147 -0.98 11.83 2.56
CA THR A 147 -0.45 11.09 1.41
C THR A 147 0.97 11.55 1.05
N SER A 148 1.19 12.87 1.00
CA SER A 148 2.50 13.44 0.67
C SER A 148 3.57 12.99 1.67
N MET A 149 3.28 13.09 2.98
CA MET A 149 4.20 12.68 4.05
C MET A 149 4.53 11.19 3.98
N LEU A 150 3.51 10.33 3.89
CA LEU A 150 3.71 8.88 3.87
C LEU A 150 4.42 8.41 2.60
N ALA A 151 3.99 8.91 1.43
CA ALA A 151 4.61 8.55 0.15
C ALA A 151 6.06 9.03 0.07
N ALA A 152 6.35 10.22 0.61
CA ALA A 152 7.70 10.74 0.75
C ALA A 152 8.58 9.80 1.56
N GLY A 153 8.16 9.47 2.78
CA GLY A 153 8.93 8.60 3.67
C GLY A 153 9.14 7.20 3.09
N ILE A 154 8.10 6.58 2.50
CA ILE A 154 8.22 5.28 1.82
C ILE A 154 9.28 5.36 0.69
N ALA A 155 9.22 6.40 -0.13
CA ALA A 155 10.16 6.60 -1.24
C ALA A 155 11.60 6.87 -0.74
N ASP A 156 11.77 7.65 0.32
CA ASP A 156 13.08 7.96 0.91
C ASP A 156 13.77 6.70 1.48
N HIS A 157 13.00 5.72 1.92
CA HIS A 157 13.48 4.38 2.31
C HIS A 157 13.69 3.41 1.13
N HIS A 158 13.69 3.91 -0.11
CA HIS A 158 13.90 3.12 -1.34
C HIS A 158 12.84 2.03 -1.59
N TRP A 159 11.61 2.23 -1.10
CA TRP A 159 10.49 1.37 -1.42
C TRP A 159 9.69 1.95 -2.59
N THR A 160 9.25 1.07 -3.46
CA THR A 160 8.42 1.43 -4.61
C THR A 160 6.98 1.69 -4.19
N ILE A 161 6.42 2.80 -4.64
CA ILE A 161 5.00 3.09 -4.47
C ILE A 161 4.21 2.46 -5.62
N ILE A 162 3.21 1.64 -5.28
CA ILE A 162 2.26 1.10 -6.25
C ILE A 162 0.92 1.80 -6.05
N SER A 163 0.27 2.22 -7.14
CA SER A 163 -1.08 2.77 -7.07
C SER A 163 -1.86 2.58 -8.38
N GLY A 164 -3.08 3.07 -8.42
CA GLY A 164 -3.97 2.88 -9.56
C GLY A 164 -3.91 3.96 -10.63
N GLY A 165 -3.12 5.03 -10.43
CA GLY A 165 -3.05 6.17 -11.34
C GLY A 165 -4.32 7.02 -11.40
N ALA A 166 -5.24 6.91 -10.46
CA ALA A 166 -6.46 7.70 -10.37
C ALA A 166 -6.18 9.14 -9.91
N LEU A 167 -7.18 10.02 -9.99
CA LEU A 167 -7.11 11.35 -9.36
C LEU A 167 -7.08 11.21 -7.84
N GLY A 168 -6.59 12.23 -7.15
CA GLY A 168 -6.58 12.29 -5.70
C GLY A 168 -5.34 11.63 -5.09
N VAL A 169 -5.52 10.74 -4.12
CA VAL A 169 -4.43 10.08 -3.37
C VAL A 169 -3.42 9.41 -4.30
N ASP A 170 -3.87 8.65 -5.30
CA ASP A 170 -2.99 7.97 -6.24
C ASP A 170 -2.06 8.96 -6.97
N THR A 171 -2.62 10.11 -7.44
CA THR A 171 -1.84 11.17 -8.10
C THR A 171 -0.75 11.72 -7.19
N VAL A 172 -1.09 12.04 -5.93
CA VAL A 172 -0.12 12.59 -4.97
C VAL A 172 0.96 11.57 -4.66
N ALA A 173 0.60 10.32 -4.41
CA ALA A 173 1.54 9.24 -4.10
C ALA A 173 2.58 9.04 -5.22
N HIS A 174 2.13 8.97 -6.47
CA HIS A 174 3.05 8.88 -7.63
C HIS A 174 3.92 10.12 -7.79
N THR A 175 3.35 11.31 -7.61
CA THR A 175 4.08 12.58 -7.74
C THR A 175 5.20 12.69 -6.72
N GLU A 176 4.95 12.30 -5.47
CA GLU A 176 5.95 12.33 -4.40
C GLU A 176 7.13 11.39 -4.69
N ALA A 177 6.88 10.19 -5.19
CA ALA A 177 7.94 9.28 -5.61
C ALA A 177 8.79 9.87 -6.74
N LEU A 178 8.14 10.41 -7.80
CA LEU A 178 8.84 11.00 -8.94
C LEU A 178 9.66 12.24 -8.56
N GLN A 179 9.14 13.12 -7.70
CA GLN A 179 9.88 14.29 -7.21
C GLN A 179 11.16 13.90 -6.44
N ARG A 180 11.16 12.74 -5.80
CA ARG A 180 12.32 12.15 -5.11
C ARG A 180 13.20 11.31 -6.02
N GLN A 181 12.88 11.24 -7.31
CA GLN A 181 13.58 10.37 -8.27
C GLN A 181 13.57 8.90 -7.84
N LYS A 182 12.44 8.47 -7.23
CA LYS A 182 12.24 7.08 -6.80
C LYS A 182 11.20 6.39 -7.68
N PRO A 183 11.33 5.06 -7.84
CA PRO A 183 10.45 4.32 -8.71
C PRO A 183 9.01 4.28 -8.18
N THR A 184 8.06 4.27 -9.12
CA THR A 184 6.65 4.06 -8.81
C THR A 184 5.97 3.26 -9.91
N VAL A 185 4.94 2.47 -9.55
CA VAL A 185 4.21 1.61 -10.47
C VAL A 185 2.75 1.99 -10.52
N ALA A 186 2.28 2.36 -11.72
CA ALA A 186 0.86 2.59 -11.96
C ALA A 186 0.21 1.36 -12.58
N VAL A 187 -0.74 0.74 -11.87
CA VAL A 187 -1.55 -0.36 -12.40
C VAL A 187 -2.79 0.23 -13.07
N CYS A 188 -2.96 0.01 -14.37
CA CYS A 188 -4.05 0.60 -15.16
C CYS A 188 -5.21 -0.37 -15.35
N ALA A 189 -6.44 0.17 -15.51
CA ALA A 189 -7.66 -0.60 -15.75
C ALA A 189 -8.14 -0.49 -17.21
N ARG A 190 -7.19 -0.34 -18.14
CA ARG A 190 -7.41 -0.24 -19.59
C ARG A 190 -6.11 -0.51 -20.35
N GLY A 191 -6.20 -0.62 -21.68
CA GLY A 191 -5.01 -0.70 -22.52
C GLY A 191 -4.10 0.51 -22.38
N LEU A 192 -2.78 0.30 -22.46
CA LEU A 192 -1.76 1.32 -22.25
C LEU A 192 -1.56 2.29 -23.42
N ASP A 193 -2.31 2.12 -24.49
CA ASP A 193 -2.30 2.97 -25.71
C ASP A 193 -2.92 4.35 -25.49
N ALA A 194 -3.71 4.54 -24.44
CA ALA A 194 -4.25 5.83 -24.10
C ALA A 194 -4.30 6.04 -22.57
N PRO A 195 -3.95 7.24 -22.07
CA PRO A 195 -3.94 7.52 -20.63
C PRO A 195 -5.36 7.66 -20.06
N TYR A 196 -5.56 7.18 -18.84
CA TYR A 196 -6.79 7.42 -18.09
C TYR A 196 -6.50 7.53 -16.58
N PRO A 197 -7.00 8.57 -15.89
CA PRO A 197 -7.77 9.71 -16.46
C PRO A 197 -6.90 10.61 -17.35
N ARG A 198 -7.49 11.29 -18.30
CA ARG A 198 -6.75 12.20 -19.22
C ARG A 198 -5.95 13.28 -18.48
N LYS A 199 -6.45 13.73 -17.32
CA LYS A 199 -5.75 14.72 -16.47
C LYS A 199 -4.39 14.22 -15.97
N ASN A 200 -4.22 12.90 -15.84
CA ASN A 200 -2.95 12.27 -15.40
C ASN A 200 -2.09 11.79 -16.58
N ALA A 201 -2.36 12.24 -17.82
CA ALA A 201 -1.62 11.77 -18.99
C ALA A 201 -0.11 11.99 -18.87
N GLU A 202 0.29 13.20 -18.42
CA GLU A 202 1.69 13.56 -18.22
C GLU A 202 2.32 12.76 -17.07
N LEU A 203 1.60 12.62 -15.97
CA LEU A 203 2.03 11.80 -14.83
C LEU A 203 2.28 10.35 -15.24
N LEU A 204 1.35 9.72 -15.99
CA LEU A 204 1.51 8.36 -16.46
C LEU A 204 2.68 8.20 -17.44
N ARG A 205 2.98 9.23 -18.25
CA ARG A 205 4.19 9.26 -19.10
C ARG A 205 5.45 9.28 -18.23
N SER A 206 5.53 10.19 -17.28
CA SER A 206 6.66 10.29 -16.35
C SER A 206 6.87 9.02 -15.53
N ILE A 207 5.76 8.34 -15.14
CA ILE A 207 5.85 7.04 -14.46
C ILE A 207 6.44 5.98 -15.40
N ALA A 208 6.05 5.95 -16.68
CA ALA A 208 6.60 4.99 -17.63
C ALA A 208 8.09 5.22 -17.93
N GLU A 209 8.57 6.45 -17.81
CA GLU A 209 9.98 6.83 -18.02
C GLU A 209 10.88 6.54 -16.81
N ASN A 210 10.36 6.71 -15.60
CA ASN A 210 11.14 6.64 -14.35
C ASN A 210 10.71 5.48 -13.42
N GLY A 211 9.74 4.70 -13.83
CA GLY A 211 9.12 3.62 -13.08
C GLY A 211 8.50 2.61 -14.03
N CYS A 212 7.24 2.22 -13.76
CA CYS A 212 6.54 1.24 -14.58
C CYS A 212 5.03 1.52 -14.64
N VAL A 213 4.45 1.37 -15.82
CA VAL A 213 2.99 1.34 -16.02
C VAL A 213 2.60 -0.04 -16.48
N VAL A 214 1.64 -0.68 -15.79
CA VAL A 214 1.23 -2.06 -16.03
C VAL A 214 -0.27 -2.18 -16.19
N SER A 215 -0.73 -3.07 -17.05
CA SER A 215 -2.14 -3.39 -17.26
C SER A 215 -2.34 -4.86 -17.66
N GLU A 216 -3.42 -5.45 -17.20
CA GLU A 216 -3.88 -6.77 -17.66
C GLU A 216 -4.67 -6.67 -19.00
N TYR A 217 -5.05 -5.45 -19.39
CA TYR A 217 -5.91 -5.17 -20.53
C TYR A 217 -5.10 -4.83 -21.78
N ALA A 218 -5.38 -5.52 -22.89
CA ALA A 218 -4.71 -5.31 -24.17
C ALA A 218 -4.91 -3.87 -24.72
N PRO A 219 -3.99 -3.36 -25.55
CA PRO A 219 -4.13 -2.07 -26.23
C PRO A 219 -5.48 -1.91 -26.90
N GLY A 220 -6.07 -0.71 -26.87
CA GLY A 220 -7.39 -0.41 -27.42
C GLY A 220 -8.56 -0.71 -26.47
N LEU A 221 -8.38 -1.49 -25.40
CA LEU A 221 -9.45 -1.75 -24.44
C LEU A 221 -9.73 -0.52 -23.57
N THR A 222 -11.01 -0.09 -23.54
CA THR A 222 -11.46 1.13 -22.85
C THR A 222 -11.70 0.90 -21.36
N PRO A 223 -11.69 1.94 -20.51
CA PRO A 223 -11.96 1.79 -19.08
C PRO A 223 -13.46 1.51 -18.85
N HIS A 224 -13.75 0.51 -18.00
CA HIS A 224 -15.09 0.18 -17.51
C HIS A 224 -15.11 0.05 -16.00
N ARG A 225 -16.26 0.27 -15.35
CA ARG A 225 -16.36 0.25 -13.87
C ARG A 225 -15.87 -1.07 -13.26
N HIS A 226 -16.26 -2.20 -13.83
CA HIS A 226 -15.81 -3.51 -13.35
C HIS A 226 -14.29 -3.67 -13.47
N ARG A 227 -13.65 -3.18 -14.55
CA ARG A 227 -12.19 -3.28 -14.74
C ARG A 227 -11.39 -2.57 -13.66
N PHE A 228 -11.91 -1.47 -13.10
CA PHE A 228 -11.26 -0.81 -11.96
C PHE A 228 -11.29 -1.68 -10.70
N LEU A 229 -12.39 -2.38 -10.45
CA LEU A 229 -12.52 -3.27 -9.30
C LEU A 229 -11.66 -4.53 -9.45
N THR A 230 -11.67 -5.13 -10.63
CA THR A 230 -10.83 -6.30 -10.96
C THR A 230 -9.34 -5.94 -10.90
N ARG A 231 -8.95 -4.78 -11.44
CA ARG A 231 -7.57 -4.30 -11.42
C ARG A 231 -7.02 -4.13 -10.00
N ASN A 232 -7.85 -3.73 -9.03
CA ASN A 232 -7.42 -3.46 -7.66
C ASN A 232 -6.75 -4.67 -7.00
N ARG A 233 -7.09 -5.92 -7.43
CA ARG A 233 -6.39 -7.12 -6.96
C ARG A 233 -4.91 -7.13 -7.35
N LEU A 234 -4.57 -6.57 -8.51
CA LEU A 234 -3.18 -6.48 -8.95
C LEU A 234 -2.40 -5.41 -8.18
N VAL A 235 -3.04 -4.28 -7.82
CA VAL A 235 -2.42 -3.28 -6.94
C VAL A 235 -2.02 -3.91 -5.61
N ALA A 236 -2.91 -4.71 -5.02
CA ALA A 236 -2.64 -5.41 -3.77
C ALA A 236 -1.66 -6.58 -3.95
N ALA A 237 -1.78 -7.39 -5.01
CA ALA A 237 -0.95 -8.57 -5.23
C ALA A 237 0.53 -8.23 -5.45
N LEU A 238 0.80 -7.14 -6.18
CA LEU A 238 2.15 -6.70 -6.52
C LEU A 238 2.88 -6.00 -5.36
N SER A 239 2.20 -5.67 -4.27
CA SER A 239 2.77 -5.01 -3.08
C SER A 239 2.87 -5.96 -1.88
N GLN A 240 3.71 -5.64 -0.89
CA GLN A 240 3.77 -6.34 0.40
C GLN A 240 2.60 -5.95 1.31
N GLY A 241 2.12 -4.71 1.18
CA GLY A 241 0.98 -4.20 1.93
C GLY A 241 0.29 -3.06 1.21
N THR A 242 -0.92 -2.76 1.64
CA THR A 242 -1.74 -1.67 1.08
C THR A 242 -2.16 -0.73 2.19
N VAL A 243 -1.88 0.57 2.03
CA VAL A 243 -2.34 1.62 2.93
C VAL A 243 -3.44 2.46 2.28
N ALA A 244 -4.59 2.57 2.95
CA ALA A 244 -5.66 3.49 2.59
C ALA A 244 -5.51 4.79 3.38
N VAL A 245 -5.20 5.90 2.69
CA VAL A 245 -4.93 7.19 3.36
C VAL A 245 -6.22 7.94 3.72
N GLU A 246 -7.13 8.07 2.78
CA GLU A 246 -8.46 8.66 3.01
C GLU A 246 -9.48 7.90 2.18
N ALA A 247 -10.48 7.32 2.81
CA ALA A 247 -11.51 6.53 2.16
C ALA A 247 -12.87 6.74 2.85
N ALA A 248 -13.84 7.24 2.09
CA ALA A 248 -15.22 7.30 2.54
C ALA A 248 -15.85 5.91 2.60
N TRP A 249 -16.96 5.80 3.27
CA TRP A 249 -17.80 4.60 3.31
C TRP A 249 -18.09 4.10 1.89
N ARG A 250 -17.85 2.82 1.61
CA ARG A 250 -18.03 2.20 0.27
C ARG A 250 -17.14 2.80 -0.83
N SER A 251 -15.99 3.34 -0.48
CA SER A 251 -14.97 3.83 -1.43
C SER A 251 -14.33 2.68 -2.22
N GLY A 252 -13.93 2.94 -3.46
CA GLY A 252 -13.13 2.00 -4.27
C GLY A 252 -11.77 1.65 -3.65
N ALA A 253 -11.19 2.54 -2.84
CA ALA A 253 -9.96 2.28 -2.10
C ALA A 253 -10.13 1.15 -1.07
N LEU A 254 -11.30 1.08 -0.40
CA LEU A 254 -11.62 -0.01 0.52
C LEU A 254 -11.70 -1.38 -0.18
N ASN A 255 -12.04 -1.40 -1.46
CA ASN A 255 -11.98 -2.64 -2.25
C ASN A 255 -10.52 -3.11 -2.42
N THR A 256 -9.57 -2.20 -2.68
CA THR A 256 -8.15 -2.56 -2.74
C THR A 256 -7.63 -3.06 -1.38
N LEU A 257 -8.05 -2.43 -0.29
CA LEU A 257 -7.71 -2.85 1.06
C LEU A 257 -8.27 -4.26 1.37
N SER A 258 -9.51 -4.54 0.96
CA SER A 258 -10.09 -5.88 1.08
C SER A 258 -9.33 -6.91 0.24
N TRP A 259 -8.82 -6.53 -0.95
CA TRP A 259 -7.95 -7.39 -1.74
C TRP A 259 -6.63 -7.69 -1.03
N ALA A 260 -6.01 -6.69 -0.36
CA ALA A 260 -4.78 -6.93 0.40
C ALA A 260 -4.96 -8.08 1.40
N SER A 261 -5.96 -7.98 2.28
CA SER A 261 -6.25 -9.05 3.25
C SER A 261 -6.55 -10.39 2.59
N ALA A 262 -7.24 -10.40 1.43
CA ALA A 262 -7.59 -11.62 0.72
C ALA A 262 -6.44 -12.32 0.05
N LEU A 263 -5.43 -11.59 -0.28
CA LEU A 263 -4.22 -12.05 -0.93
C LEU A 263 -3.09 -12.27 0.09
N GLY A 264 -3.40 -12.26 1.40
CA GLY A 264 -2.41 -12.43 2.47
C GLY A 264 -1.42 -11.29 2.57
N ARG A 265 -1.81 -10.08 2.11
CA ARG A 265 -0.99 -8.87 2.23
C ARG A 265 -1.46 -8.04 3.43
N VAL A 266 -0.55 -7.25 3.99
CA VAL A 266 -0.87 -6.37 5.12
C VAL A 266 -1.83 -5.28 4.66
N ALA A 267 -2.98 -5.16 5.34
CA ALA A 267 -3.94 -4.09 5.13
C ALA A 267 -3.73 -3.02 6.19
N MET A 268 -3.54 -1.77 5.78
CA MET A 268 -3.25 -0.62 6.66
C MET A 268 -4.16 0.54 6.34
N ALA A 269 -4.51 1.34 7.35
CA ALA A 269 -5.34 2.51 7.16
C ALA A 269 -4.85 3.68 8.02
N VAL A 270 -4.87 4.87 7.43
CA VAL A 270 -4.52 6.11 8.13
C VAL A 270 -5.75 6.62 8.88
N PRO A 271 -5.65 6.92 10.19
CA PRO A 271 -6.72 7.59 10.92
C PRO A 271 -6.90 9.00 10.37
N GLY A 272 -8.14 9.46 10.33
CA GLY A 272 -8.44 10.82 9.91
C GLY A 272 -9.27 11.56 10.94
N PRO A 273 -9.56 12.85 10.69
CA PRO A 273 -10.44 13.61 11.58
C PRO A 273 -11.82 12.95 11.70
N VAL A 274 -12.32 12.75 12.92
CA VAL A 274 -13.62 12.12 13.19
C VAL A 274 -14.80 12.92 12.62
N THR A 275 -14.59 14.19 12.34
CA THR A 275 -15.57 15.09 11.72
C THR A 275 -15.57 15.01 10.19
N ASN A 276 -14.60 14.32 9.58
CA ASN A 276 -14.51 14.19 8.12
C ASN A 276 -15.14 12.87 7.65
N THR A 277 -16.23 12.98 6.90
CA THR A 277 -16.89 11.80 6.29
C THR A 277 -16.00 11.02 5.33
N GLY A 278 -14.96 11.67 4.77
CA GLY A 278 -13.94 11.05 3.93
C GLY A 278 -13.06 10.04 4.66
N SER A 279 -13.02 10.07 6.00
CA SER A 279 -12.21 9.16 6.83
C SER A 279 -13.01 7.96 7.38
N LEU A 280 -14.34 7.96 7.23
CA LEU A 280 -15.22 6.97 7.86
C LEU A 280 -14.89 5.52 7.45
N GLY A 281 -14.49 5.31 6.20
CA GLY A 281 -14.11 3.97 5.73
C GLY A 281 -12.83 3.47 6.37
N CYS A 282 -11.81 4.33 6.54
CA CYS A 282 -10.59 3.99 7.27
C CYS A 282 -10.91 3.68 8.74
N HIS A 283 -11.71 4.51 9.41
CA HIS A 283 -12.12 4.28 10.80
C HIS A 283 -12.86 2.96 11.00
N GLU A 284 -13.74 2.60 10.06
CA GLU A 284 -14.45 1.32 10.10
C GLU A 284 -13.49 0.13 10.02
N ARG A 285 -12.54 0.17 9.07
CA ARG A 285 -11.57 -0.92 8.88
C ARG A 285 -10.67 -1.09 10.11
N ILE A 286 -10.18 0.02 10.68
CA ILE A 286 -9.39 0.00 11.92
C ILE A 286 -10.22 -0.56 13.09
N ARG A 287 -11.44 -0.04 13.31
CA ARG A 287 -12.31 -0.49 14.39
C ARG A 287 -12.64 -1.98 14.30
N ASN A 288 -12.86 -2.49 13.10
CA ASN A 288 -13.19 -3.89 12.87
C ASN A 288 -11.96 -4.81 12.85
N LYS A 289 -10.75 -4.27 13.07
CA LYS A 289 -9.47 -5.00 12.97
C LYS A 289 -9.25 -5.63 11.59
N GLU A 290 -9.75 -4.98 10.55
CA GLU A 290 -9.55 -5.34 9.15
C GLU A 290 -8.38 -4.61 8.50
N ALA A 291 -7.81 -3.61 9.21
CA ALA A 291 -6.62 -2.88 8.82
C ALA A 291 -5.86 -2.41 10.07
N GLU A 292 -4.52 -2.46 10.02
CA GLU A 292 -3.64 -1.88 11.02
C GLU A 292 -3.68 -0.35 10.91
N LEU A 293 -3.73 0.34 12.06
CA LEU A 293 -3.61 1.79 12.11
C LEU A 293 -2.15 2.18 11.88
N VAL A 294 -1.90 3.10 10.95
CA VAL A 294 -0.57 3.64 10.67
C VAL A 294 -0.61 5.16 10.53
N CYS A 295 0.39 5.83 11.10
CA CYS A 295 0.54 7.28 11.11
C CYS A 295 1.83 7.75 10.43
N SER A 296 2.82 6.87 10.24
CA SER A 296 4.12 7.21 9.64
C SER A 296 4.57 6.19 8.59
N ALA A 297 5.57 6.56 7.79
CA ALA A 297 6.17 5.66 6.84
C ALA A 297 6.92 4.51 7.53
N GLU A 298 7.56 4.80 8.66
CA GLU A 298 8.30 3.83 9.46
C GLU A 298 7.37 2.76 10.02
N GLU A 299 6.17 3.13 10.50
CA GLU A 299 5.15 2.17 10.93
C GLU A 299 4.70 1.26 9.77
N ILE A 300 4.46 1.86 8.59
CA ILE A 300 4.11 1.09 7.38
C ILE A 300 5.22 0.10 7.05
N LEU A 301 6.48 0.56 7.01
CA LEU A 301 7.63 -0.25 6.62
C LEU A 301 7.98 -1.31 7.66
N ALA A 302 7.76 -1.04 8.95
CA ALA A 302 7.91 -2.03 10.01
C ALA A 302 6.93 -3.21 9.89
N LEU A 303 5.72 -2.96 9.35
CA LEU A 303 4.72 -4.01 9.12
C LEU A 303 4.98 -4.86 7.86
N VAL A 304 5.66 -4.31 6.84
CA VAL A 304 5.82 -4.97 5.54
C VAL A 304 7.27 -5.35 5.22
N GLY A 305 8.23 -4.77 5.91
CA GLY A 305 9.67 -5.00 5.74
C GLY A 305 10.19 -6.19 6.53
N THR A 306 11.50 -6.36 6.55
CA THR A 306 12.16 -7.38 7.34
C THR A 306 12.07 -7.04 8.83
N LEU A 307 11.83 -8.04 9.66
CA LEU A 307 11.73 -7.86 11.11
C LEU A 307 12.96 -7.13 11.67
N GLY A 308 12.75 -6.01 12.36
CA GLY A 308 13.79 -5.19 12.97
C GLY A 308 14.53 -4.25 12.01
N GLU A 309 14.14 -4.17 10.74
CA GLU A 309 14.73 -3.22 9.77
C GLU A 309 14.29 -1.76 10.04
N PHE A 310 13.09 -1.56 10.57
CA PHE A 310 12.52 -0.24 10.87
C PHE A 310 12.09 -0.17 12.32
N ASP A 311 12.39 0.97 12.97
CA ASP A 311 11.93 1.29 14.32
C ASP A 311 10.73 2.27 14.23
N PRO A 312 9.50 1.80 14.42
CA PRO A 312 8.32 2.65 14.33
C PRO A 312 8.24 3.68 15.47
N ASN A 313 8.98 3.50 16.57
CA ASN A 313 8.94 4.40 17.74
C ASN A 313 10.04 5.46 17.73
N GLY A 314 11.08 5.28 16.93
CA GLY A 314 12.26 6.15 16.93
C GLY A 314 11.94 7.64 16.67
N GLN A 315 10.98 7.95 15.81
CA GLN A 315 10.53 9.33 15.59
C GLN A 315 9.76 9.90 16.79
N TYR A 316 8.95 9.09 17.44
CA TYR A 316 8.18 9.53 18.63
C TYR A 316 9.12 9.82 19.80
N GLU A 317 10.15 9.02 20.00
CA GLU A 317 11.17 9.26 21.03
C GLU A 317 11.98 10.53 20.79
N LEU A 318 12.24 10.89 19.52
CA LEU A 318 12.95 12.12 19.17
C LEU A 318 12.07 13.38 19.24
N GLN A 319 10.79 13.28 18.82
CA GLN A 319 9.88 14.42 18.77
C GLN A 319 9.15 14.67 20.10
N PHE A 320 8.94 13.63 20.87
CA PHE A 320 8.22 13.66 22.14
C PHE A 320 9.10 13.05 23.24
N ALA A 321 10.36 13.51 23.31
CA ALA A 321 11.19 13.22 24.47
C ALA A 321 10.37 13.51 25.73
N ALA A 322 10.25 12.52 26.60
CA ALA A 322 9.41 12.61 27.79
C ALA A 322 9.71 13.91 28.52
N ASP A 323 8.66 14.69 28.83
CA ASP A 323 8.78 15.84 29.69
C ASP A 323 9.61 15.39 30.92
N PRO A 324 10.68 16.11 31.28
CA PRO A 324 11.49 15.78 32.45
C PRO A 324 10.66 15.43 33.69
N ILE A 325 9.48 16.03 33.81
CA ILE A 325 8.52 15.74 34.90
C ILE A 325 7.92 14.33 34.76
N GLN A 326 7.61 13.88 33.53
CA GLN A 326 7.04 12.54 33.29
C GLN A 326 8.05 11.41 33.56
N SER A 327 9.35 11.70 33.51
CA SER A 327 10.42 10.76 33.82
C SER A 327 10.71 10.60 35.31
N LEU A 328 10.04 11.34 36.17
CA LEU A 328 10.25 11.30 37.61
C LEU A 328 9.75 9.99 38.22
N SER A 329 10.56 9.39 39.09
CA SER A 329 10.11 8.28 39.93
C SER A 329 9.00 8.73 40.88
N ARG A 330 8.26 7.76 41.45
CA ARG A 330 7.16 8.05 42.38
C ARG A 330 7.56 8.97 43.56
N ASN A 331 8.75 8.79 44.08
CA ASN A 331 9.25 9.61 45.23
C ASN A 331 9.70 11.00 44.75
N GLU A 332 10.35 11.09 43.56
CA GLU A 332 10.68 12.39 42.97
C GLU A 332 9.43 13.19 42.65
N MET A 333 8.40 12.55 42.10
CA MET A 333 7.11 13.21 41.82
C MET A 333 6.45 13.75 43.12
N ARG A 334 6.44 12.96 44.20
CA ARG A 334 5.88 13.39 45.50
C ARG A 334 6.59 14.62 46.03
N VAL A 335 7.93 14.66 45.96
CA VAL A 335 8.73 15.81 46.37
C VAL A 335 8.49 17.01 45.48
N PHE A 336 8.46 16.78 44.16
CA PHE A 336 8.16 17.83 43.18
C PHE A 336 6.77 18.44 43.38
N ASP A 337 5.75 17.60 43.59
CA ASP A 337 4.37 18.06 43.80
C ASP A 337 4.16 18.78 45.12
N SER A 338 4.99 18.54 46.14
CA SER A 338 4.94 19.25 47.40
C SER A 338 5.58 20.64 47.37
N LEU A 339 6.24 21.02 46.26
CA LEU A 339 6.78 22.36 46.03
C LEU A 339 5.80 23.21 45.23
N ASP A 340 5.79 24.50 45.53
CA ASP A 340 5.14 25.53 44.72
C ASP A 340 6.18 26.54 44.16
N THR A 341 5.73 27.68 43.68
CA THR A 341 6.59 28.78 43.21
C THR A 341 7.22 29.60 44.32
N ASN A 342 6.79 29.41 45.57
CA ASN A 342 7.33 30.10 46.73
C ASN A 342 8.47 29.29 47.36
N LEU A 343 9.40 29.98 48.02
CA LEU A 343 10.49 29.35 48.73
C LEU A 343 9.97 28.63 50.00
N GLN A 344 10.22 27.33 50.06
CA GLN A 344 9.82 26.46 51.14
C GLN A 344 11.03 25.80 51.82
N PRO A 345 11.10 25.69 53.13
CA PRO A 345 12.17 25.01 53.81
C PRO A 345 12.07 23.48 53.61
N THR A 346 13.21 22.78 53.63
CA THR A 346 13.31 21.34 53.31
C THR A 346 12.42 20.46 54.22
N ASP A 347 12.25 20.79 55.49
CA ASP A 347 11.42 20.06 56.44
C ASP A 347 9.93 20.14 56.08
N MET A 348 9.49 21.31 55.63
CA MET A 348 8.11 21.52 55.17
C MET A 348 7.83 20.69 53.90
N VAL A 349 8.74 20.70 52.93
CA VAL A 349 8.68 19.87 51.69
C VAL A 349 8.66 18.38 52.06
N ALA A 350 9.54 17.94 52.95
CA ALA A 350 9.60 16.55 53.41
C ALA A 350 8.31 16.08 54.06
N THR A 351 7.73 16.94 54.92
CA THR A 351 6.45 16.68 55.62
C THR A 351 5.30 16.59 54.60
N ALA A 352 5.22 17.54 53.68
CA ALA A 352 4.17 17.56 52.63
C ALA A 352 4.28 16.36 51.70
N ALA A 353 5.51 15.99 51.31
CA ALA A 353 5.77 14.82 50.49
C ALA A 353 5.55 13.48 51.22
N GLY A 354 5.52 13.50 52.56
CA GLY A 354 5.45 12.29 53.38
C GLY A 354 6.68 11.39 53.22
N ILE A 355 7.88 11.99 53.10
CA ILE A 355 9.15 11.32 52.86
C ILE A 355 10.15 11.76 53.95
N PRO A 356 11.02 10.85 54.46
CA PRO A 356 12.04 11.21 55.42
C PRO A 356 12.93 12.35 54.91
N ILE A 357 13.27 13.31 55.82
CA ILE A 357 13.98 14.53 55.47
C ILE A 357 15.31 14.28 54.75
N GLY A 358 16.07 13.24 55.15
CA GLY A 358 17.32 12.88 54.53
C GLY A 358 17.16 12.42 53.04
N LEU A 359 16.10 11.66 52.78
CA LEU A 359 15.77 11.23 51.41
C LEU A 359 15.22 12.40 50.58
N SER A 360 14.42 13.28 51.19
CA SER A 360 13.91 14.48 50.50
C SER A 360 15.05 15.41 50.07
N VAL A 361 16.08 15.62 50.91
CA VAL A 361 17.26 16.41 50.53
C VAL A 361 17.99 15.80 49.30
N HIS A 362 18.09 14.48 49.29
CA HIS A 362 18.73 13.79 48.16
C HIS A 362 17.93 13.98 46.86
N ILE A 363 16.63 13.76 46.94
CA ILE A 363 15.73 13.93 45.79
C ILE A 363 15.72 15.40 45.32
N LEU A 364 15.64 16.36 46.19
CA LEU A 364 15.65 17.80 45.88
C LEU A 364 16.94 18.19 45.11
N ARG A 365 18.09 17.63 45.49
CA ARG A 365 19.33 17.85 44.76
C ARG A 365 19.33 17.19 43.36
N ASP A 366 18.70 16.05 43.19
CA ASP A 366 18.59 15.40 41.89
C ASP A 366 17.59 16.15 40.98
N LEU A 367 16.49 16.65 41.55
CA LEU A 367 15.55 17.56 40.84
C LEU A 367 16.21 18.89 40.45
N GLU A 368 17.11 19.45 41.28
CA GLU A 368 17.88 20.63 40.96
C GLU A 368 18.83 20.39 39.76
N LYS A 369 19.53 19.24 39.74
CA LYS A 369 20.34 18.84 38.59
C LYS A 369 19.54 18.72 37.32
N LYS A 370 18.28 18.27 37.40
CA LYS A 370 17.33 18.20 36.30
C LYS A 370 16.70 19.55 35.95
N GLN A 371 17.07 20.63 36.66
CA GLN A 371 16.56 22.00 36.47
C GLN A 371 15.04 22.13 36.70
N LEU A 372 14.45 21.24 37.46
CA LEU A 372 13.03 21.25 37.77
C LEU A 372 12.71 22.05 39.02
N VAL A 373 13.69 22.20 39.93
CA VAL A 373 13.59 22.98 41.17
C VAL A 373 14.81 23.87 41.31
N MET A 374 14.63 24.99 42.01
CA MET A 374 15.69 25.93 42.34
C MET A 374 15.89 26.01 43.85
N ARG A 375 17.15 26.17 44.26
CA ARG A 375 17.54 26.31 45.67
C ARG A 375 18.03 27.73 45.97
N GLU A 376 17.52 28.30 47.04
CA GLU A 376 18.03 29.57 47.64
C GLU A 376 18.33 29.37 49.12
N GLY A 377 19.61 29.22 49.46
CA GLY A 377 20.02 28.91 50.84
C GLY A 377 19.54 27.53 51.30
N ALA A 378 18.68 27.48 52.31
CA ALA A 378 18.04 26.27 52.85
C ALA A 378 16.62 26.02 52.27
N HIS A 379 16.16 26.85 51.34
CA HIS A 379 14.81 26.83 50.78
C HIS A 379 14.81 26.37 49.32
N TRP A 380 13.68 25.83 48.90
CA TRP A 380 13.47 25.25 47.57
C TRP A 380 12.16 25.75 46.97
N ARG A 381 12.12 25.90 45.63
CA ARG A 381 10.90 26.22 44.88
C ARG A 381 10.92 25.54 43.52
N ARG A 382 9.77 25.40 42.87
CA ARG A 382 9.71 25.00 41.43
C ARG A 382 10.36 26.08 40.56
N CYS A 383 10.99 25.63 39.47
CA CYS A 383 11.48 26.50 38.40
C CYS A 383 10.34 27.06 37.54
#